data_feeb6d95a4cafc425ce43a2a0b0d213f
#
_entry.id   feeb6d95a4cafc425ce43a2a0b0d213f
#
_cell.length_a   1.000
_cell.length_b   1.000
_cell.length_c   1.000
_cell.angle_alpha   90.00
_cell.angle_beta   90.00
_cell.angle_gamma   90.00
#
_symmetry.space_group_name_H-M   'P 1'
#
loop_
_entity.id
_entity.type
_entity.pdbx_description
1 polymer ?
#
loop_
_entity_poly.entity_id
_entity_poly.type
_entity_poly.pdbx_seq_one_letter_code
_entity_poly.pdbx_strand_id
1 'polypeptide(L)'
;MKKRLRALLFALSLGVLALVLAVRLSQRGTTFLGARLADAEQLAVLQAGPQVSGEDCILHWNGAVLPYDSAQGAYCVPQPAGGETRGNLSSSWGDIYLPAEHWGGDMTAAMREGTLLPVYVSDGSRWCELFAYVSGMPALVVRTQESVPYRLDPNIVSGTMAKLELAYNYSDYTLFWPEGNARGQLTQGSLEWHWRGNTSLLANKKTYRLNLLDLKKKPKREDLLGLGDDADWILMNFATDCTRARDKVTWQVWQQLVQQTEYNPAGLRVEYVELYLDDQYMGVYGLCRPISRDSLGLSARDTLYKWRTMPMDRRMPTTADFEQLEADESLAWGMWLEVAWPKSWSEGLWRPMQQYVEQFYTPAQPPEWQRLEETTNLANLIDVALFKQYICAMDNFCYNQYFWVNSADGLYYRIPWDLDYSLGDRYDEFYELDLTKTVIPDMELDALYEADPARAQSLIAGRWAELRQTVFTVENMAAILQEATNALESTGAMRRDFALWGKDATYPNAPHFRTLEVNETLELLEDRLAYLDEYMANYTPPDRSAFNVLPQ
;
A
#
# COMPACT_ATOMS: atom_id res chain seq x y z
N MET A 1 -52.72 13.25 44.87
CA MET A 1 -51.89 14.43 44.49
C MET A 1 -50.40 14.26 44.73
N LYS A 2 -49.92 13.93 45.94
CA LYS A 2 -48.45 13.84 46.26
C LYS A 2 -47.62 12.83 45.40
N LYS A 3 -48.19 11.67 44.97
CA LYS A 3 -47.49 10.68 44.13
C LYS A 3 -47.28 11.17 42.69
N ARG A 4 -48.24 11.88 42.09
CA ARG A 4 -48.15 12.45 40.74
C ARG A 4 -47.12 13.60 40.68
N LEU A 5 -47.04 14.42 41.72
CA LEU A 5 -46.08 15.51 41.82
C LEU A 5 -44.64 14.98 41.94
N ARG A 6 -44.42 13.88 42.71
CA ARG A 6 -43.10 13.23 42.80
C ARG A 6 -42.64 12.60 41.48
N ALA A 7 -43.57 11.97 40.74
CA ALA A 7 -43.27 11.41 39.43
C ALA A 7 -42.92 12.51 38.39
N LEU A 8 -43.60 13.66 38.46
CA LEU A 8 -43.34 14.81 37.59
C LEU A 8 -41.95 15.45 37.90
N LEU A 9 -41.61 15.58 39.17
CA LEU A 9 -40.32 16.10 39.62
C LEU A 9 -39.15 15.15 39.24
N PHE A 10 -39.38 13.84 39.32
CA PHE A 10 -38.41 12.84 38.90
C PHE A 10 -38.20 12.83 37.38
N ALA A 11 -39.27 12.97 36.59
CA ALA A 11 -39.19 13.09 35.13
C ALA A 11 -38.47 14.39 34.68
N LEU A 12 -38.75 15.51 35.39
CA LEU A 12 -38.04 16.78 35.14
C LEU A 12 -36.56 16.70 35.49
N SER A 13 -36.18 16.05 36.58
CA SER A 13 -34.77 15.87 36.95
C SER A 13 -34.01 14.95 35.99
N LEU A 14 -34.65 13.89 35.47
CA LEU A 14 -34.11 13.05 34.41
C LEU A 14 -33.96 13.81 33.10
N GLY A 15 -34.94 14.65 32.74
CA GLY A 15 -34.86 15.52 31.56
C GLY A 15 -33.73 16.55 31.63
N VAL A 16 -33.55 17.17 32.79
CA VAL A 16 -32.45 18.13 33.04
C VAL A 16 -31.08 17.40 33.03
N LEU A 17 -31.00 16.20 33.62
CA LEU A 17 -29.78 15.39 33.59
C LEU A 17 -29.42 14.93 32.17
N ALA A 18 -30.42 14.52 31.38
CA ALA A 18 -30.25 14.17 29.98
C ALA A 18 -29.85 15.37 29.14
N LEU A 19 -30.39 16.56 29.40
CA LEU A 19 -30.03 17.80 28.73
C LEU A 19 -28.61 18.24 29.09
N VAL A 20 -28.21 18.14 30.37
CA VAL A 20 -26.85 18.43 30.84
C VAL A 20 -25.85 17.42 30.27
N LEU A 21 -26.23 16.13 30.17
CA LEU A 21 -25.41 15.12 29.50
C LEU A 21 -25.29 15.39 27.98
N ALA A 22 -26.40 15.74 27.33
CA ALA A 22 -26.41 16.08 25.91
C ALA A 22 -25.58 17.35 25.62
N VAL A 23 -25.69 18.37 26.47
CA VAL A 23 -24.84 19.59 26.38
C VAL A 23 -23.37 19.28 26.66
N ARG A 24 -23.06 18.41 27.64
CA ARG A 24 -21.70 17.95 27.88
C ARG A 24 -21.16 17.04 26.76
N LEU A 25 -22.01 16.24 26.14
CA LEU A 25 -21.62 15.43 24.97
C LEU A 25 -21.47 16.28 23.71
N SER A 26 -22.23 17.36 23.55
CA SER A 26 -22.06 18.32 22.45
C SER A 26 -20.90 19.31 22.67
N GLN A 27 -20.42 19.45 23.89
CA GLN A 27 -19.23 20.26 24.24
C GLN A 27 -17.94 19.43 24.37
N ARG A 28 -17.95 18.16 23.97
CA ARG A 28 -16.71 17.38 23.85
C ARG A 28 -15.96 17.86 22.61
N GLY A 29 -15.43 19.07 22.69
CA GLY A 29 -14.33 19.52 21.84
C GLY A 29 -13.12 18.64 22.10
N THR A 30 -12.24 18.58 21.13
CA THR A 30 -10.97 17.88 21.17
C THR A 30 -10.17 18.33 22.39
N THR A 31 -10.04 17.48 23.41
CA THR A 31 -9.25 17.76 24.60
C THR A 31 -7.91 17.05 24.46
N PHE A 32 -6.86 17.79 24.21
CA PHE A 32 -5.49 17.26 24.26
C PHE A 32 -5.03 17.23 25.73
N LEU A 33 -4.66 16.06 26.23
CA LEU A 33 -3.96 15.97 27.51
C LEU A 33 -2.63 16.75 27.40
N GLY A 34 -2.30 17.53 28.43
CA GLY A 34 -1.06 18.31 28.47
C GLY A 34 -1.11 19.69 27.79
N ALA A 35 -2.18 20.01 27.05
CA ALA A 35 -2.42 21.34 26.48
C ALA A 35 -3.69 21.98 27.07
N ARG A 36 -3.72 23.31 27.10
CA ARG A 36 -4.85 24.09 27.62
C ARG A 36 -5.59 24.76 26.47
N LEU A 37 -6.90 24.55 26.37
CA LEU A 37 -7.73 25.40 25.52
C LEU A 37 -7.81 26.77 26.17
N ALA A 38 -7.44 27.82 25.43
CA ALA A 38 -7.41 29.18 25.90
C ALA A 38 -8.39 30.05 25.12
N ASP A 39 -9.21 30.82 25.83
CA ASP A 39 -10.06 31.85 25.24
C ASP A 39 -9.25 33.11 24.87
N ALA A 40 -9.92 34.07 24.21
CA ALA A 40 -9.28 35.30 23.76
C ALA A 40 -8.70 36.13 24.91
N GLU A 41 -9.30 36.14 26.11
CA GLU A 41 -8.82 36.88 27.28
C GLU A 41 -7.54 36.23 27.83
N GLN A 42 -7.51 34.91 27.95
CA GLN A 42 -6.35 34.15 28.39
C GLN A 42 -5.18 34.31 27.43
N LEU A 43 -5.44 34.29 26.11
CA LEU A 43 -4.42 34.53 25.08
C LEU A 43 -3.91 35.97 25.13
N ALA A 44 -4.75 36.98 25.35
CA ALA A 44 -4.34 38.36 25.49
C ALA A 44 -3.39 38.58 26.70
N VAL A 45 -3.65 37.89 27.81
CA VAL A 45 -2.77 37.90 29.00
C VAL A 45 -1.42 37.25 28.67
N LEU A 46 -1.41 36.10 27.98
CA LEU A 46 -0.19 35.42 27.55
C LEU A 46 0.64 36.30 26.61
N GLN A 47 -0.01 36.91 25.61
CA GLN A 47 0.61 37.74 24.57
C GLN A 47 1.06 39.13 25.06
N ALA A 48 0.66 39.52 26.26
CA ALA A 48 1.17 40.76 26.88
C ALA A 48 2.66 40.60 27.33
N GLY A 49 3.16 39.39 27.46
CA GLY A 49 4.56 39.06 27.71
C GLY A 49 5.45 39.20 26.46
N PRO A 50 6.78 39.09 26.64
CA PRO A 50 7.72 39.12 25.50
C PRO A 50 7.56 37.88 24.60
N GLN A 51 7.42 38.12 23.30
CA GLN A 51 7.47 37.05 22.28
C GLN A 51 8.93 36.70 21.97
N VAL A 52 9.21 35.40 21.81
CA VAL A 52 10.51 34.88 21.40
C VAL A 52 10.36 34.01 20.15
N SER A 53 11.48 33.68 19.49
CA SER A 53 11.47 32.69 18.40
C SER A 53 11.02 31.32 18.93
N GLY A 54 10.26 30.60 18.12
CA GLY A 54 9.83 29.22 18.41
C GLY A 54 10.82 28.15 17.95
N GLU A 55 11.99 28.52 17.39
CA GLU A 55 12.94 27.59 16.76
C GLU A 55 13.43 26.49 17.72
N ASP A 56 13.62 26.81 19.01
CA ASP A 56 14.06 25.84 20.01
C ASP A 56 12.89 25.11 20.71
N CYS A 57 11.64 25.41 20.31
CA CYS A 57 10.45 24.84 20.92
C CYS A 57 9.95 23.64 20.13
N ILE A 58 10.14 22.44 20.69
CA ILE A 58 9.79 21.18 20.06
C ILE A 58 8.49 20.65 20.67
N LEU A 59 7.52 20.31 19.81
CA LEU A 59 6.28 19.67 20.22
C LEU A 59 6.42 18.14 20.24
N HIS A 60 5.80 17.52 21.25
CA HIS A 60 5.84 16.08 21.46
C HIS A 60 4.43 15.52 21.59
N TRP A 61 4.22 14.32 21.10
CA TRP A 61 3.03 13.51 21.26
C TRP A 61 3.37 12.21 21.99
N ASN A 62 2.77 12.00 23.17
CA ASN A 62 3.10 10.86 24.02
C ASN A 62 4.62 10.69 24.27
N GLY A 63 5.34 11.81 24.37
CA GLY A 63 6.79 11.84 24.58
C GLY A 63 7.65 11.71 23.31
N ALA A 64 7.07 11.42 22.16
CA ALA A 64 7.79 11.41 20.87
C ALA A 64 7.69 12.77 20.19
N VAL A 65 8.77 13.20 19.52
CA VAL A 65 8.77 14.43 18.70
C VAL A 65 7.79 14.30 17.57
N LEU A 66 6.83 15.23 17.49
CA LEU A 66 5.82 15.27 16.42
C LEU A 66 6.45 15.34 15.02
N PRO A 67 5.76 14.80 13.99
CA PRO A 67 6.14 15.06 12.62
C PRO A 67 6.18 16.56 12.35
N TYR A 68 7.25 17.04 11.72
CA TYR A 68 7.41 18.43 11.33
C TYR A 68 7.56 18.55 9.81
N ASP A 69 6.87 19.50 9.23
CA ASP A 69 7.01 19.86 7.83
C ASP A 69 7.73 21.21 7.72
N SER A 70 9.02 21.17 7.42
CA SER A 70 9.86 22.35 7.31
C SER A 70 9.45 23.29 6.18
N ALA A 71 8.80 22.77 5.12
CA ALA A 71 8.30 23.58 4.01
C ALA A 71 7.10 24.45 4.41
N GLN A 72 6.26 23.95 5.32
CA GLN A 72 5.13 24.71 5.87
C GLN A 72 5.46 25.39 7.20
N GLY A 73 6.56 25.03 7.86
CA GLY A 73 6.90 25.50 9.20
C GLY A 73 5.90 25.03 10.26
N ALA A 74 5.35 23.81 10.12
CA ALA A 74 4.24 23.33 10.94
C ALA A 74 4.42 21.88 11.41
N TYR A 75 3.89 21.59 12.60
CA TYR A 75 3.79 20.25 13.15
C TYR A 75 2.52 19.53 12.66
N CYS A 76 2.60 18.22 12.45
CA CYS A 76 1.43 17.39 12.22
C CYS A 76 0.99 16.73 13.54
N VAL A 77 -0.23 17.02 13.99
CA VAL A 77 -0.82 16.43 15.19
C VAL A 77 -1.67 15.22 14.77
N PRO A 78 -1.30 13.99 15.21
CA PRO A 78 -2.07 12.78 14.88
C PRO A 78 -3.39 12.78 15.66
N GLN A 79 -4.51 12.72 14.94
CA GLN A 79 -5.84 12.72 15.55
C GLN A 79 -6.78 11.81 14.75
N PRO A 80 -7.51 10.88 15.41
CA PRO A 80 -8.51 10.07 14.73
C PRO A 80 -9.58 10.92 14.06
N ALA A 81 -10.00 10.56 12.87
CA ALA A 81 -11.10 11.22 12.18
C ALA A 81 -12.41 10.99 12.96
N GLY A 82 -13.01 12.06 13.49
CA GLY A 82 -14.25 12.01 14.27
C GLY A 82 -14.14 11.37 15.67
N GLY A 83 -12.93 11.14 16.16
CA GLY A 83 -12.65 10.50 17.45
C GLY A 83 -12.22 11.45 18.56
N GLU A 84 -12.31 10.99 19.81
CA GLU A 84 -11.70 11.66 20.97
C GLU A 84 -10.18 11.49 20.91
N THR A 85 -9.45 12.59 20.99
CA THR A 85 -7.99 12.56 21.09
C THR A 85 -7.57 11.98 22.43
N ARG A 86 -6.75 10.94 22.42
CA ARG A 86 -6.25 10.27 23.63
C ARG A 86 -4.78 10.49 23.89
N GLY A 87 -4.13 11.38 23.12
CA GLY A 87 -2.71 11.63 23.22
C GLY A 87 -2.37 12.81 24.12
N ASN A 88 -1.16 12.78 24.66
CA ASN A 88 -0.58 13.85 25.47
C ASN A 88 0.29 14.74 24.59
N LEU A 89 -0.16 15.98 24.37
CA LEU A 89 0.61 17.01 23.67
C LEU A 89 1.44 17.81 24.69
N SER A 90 2.75 17.84 24.52
CA SER A 90 3.68 18.57 25.38
C SER A 90 4.74 19.30 24.56
N SER A 91 5.44 20.24 25.17
CA SER A 91 6.54 20.94 24.54
C SER A 91 7.84 20.75 25.34
N SER A 92 8.98 20.94 24.65
CA SER A 92 10.31 20.94 25.30
C SER A 92 10.56 22.19 26.15
N TRP A 93 9.72 23.21 26.02
CA TRP A 93 10.01 24.55 26.55
C TRP A 93 9.04 25.04 27.64
N GLY A 94 7.74 24.73 27.54
CA GLY A 94 6.75 25.26 28.50
C GLY A 94 5.34 24.69 28.30
N ASP A 95 4.36 25.36 28.91
CA ASP A 95 2.94 25.01 28.80
C ASP A 95 2.38 25.35 27.42
N ILE A 96 1.52 24.48 26.87
CA ILE A 96 0.88 24.67 25.56
C ILE A 96 -0.50 25.30 25.77
N TYR A 97 -0.79 26.33 24.99
CA TYR A 97 -2.09 27.00 24.90
C TYR A 97 -2.62 26.93 23.48
N LEU A 98 -3.79 26.34 23.34
CA LEU A 98 -4.49 26.15 22.06
C LEU A 98 -5.66 27.11 21.99
N PRO A 99 -5.75 28.03 21.02
CA PRO A 99 -6.91 28.91 20.87
C PRO A 99 -8.22 28.11 20.75
N ALA A 100 -9.14 28.33 21.69
CA ALA A 100 -10.40 27.59 21.76
C ALA A 100 -11.27 27.77 20.50
N GLU A 101 -11.16 28.90 19.83
CA GLU A 101 -11.86 29.17 18.55
C GLU A 101 -11.39 28.27 17.40
N HIS A 102 -10.15 27.78 17.44
CA HIS A 102 -9.56 26.93 16.41
C HIS A 102 -9.53 25.45 16.83
N TRP A 103 -9.27 25.17 18.11
CA TRP A 103 -9.03 23.82 18.63
C TRP A 103 -10.18 23.26 19.47
N GLY A 104 -11.16 24.10 19.83
CA GLY A 104 -12.23 23.73 20.78
C GLY A 104 -13.44 23.02 20.18
N GLY A 105 -13.45 22.75 18.87
CA GLY A 105 -14.59 22.19 18.16
C GLY A 105 -14.29 20.88 17.43
N ASP A 106 -15.15 20.56 16.48
CA ASP A 106 -14.93 19.46 15.53
C ASP A 106 -13.80 19.83 14.56
N MET A 107 -12.73 19.06 14.56
CA MET A 107 -11.54 19.29 13.75
C MET A 107 -11.64 18.71 12.34
N THR A 108 -12.74 18.04 11.99
CA THR A 108 -12.89 17.34 10.70
C THR A 108 -12.69 18.26 9.50
N ALA A 109 -13.25 19.47 9.55
CA ALA A 109 -13.09 20.45 8.47
C ALA A 109 -11.63 20.95 8.38
N ALA A 110 -11.01 21.30 9.51
CA ALA A 110 -9.62 21.75 9.56
C ALA A 110 -8.64 20.65 9.08
N MET A 111 -8.91 19.39 9.45
CA MET A 111 -8.15 18.22 9.01
C MET A 111 -8.24 18.06 7.48
N ARG A 112 -9.46 18.03 6.93
CA ARG A 112 -9.70 17.88 5.49
C ARG A 112 -9.07 19.01 4.68
N GLU A 113 -9.19 20.24 5.17
CA GLU A 113 -8.64 21.42 4.50
C GLU A 113 -7.12 21.61 4.71
N GLY A 114 -6.52 20.86 5.64
CA GLY A 114 -5.11 21.02 6.01
C GLY A 114 -4.82 22.42 6.59
N THR A 115 -5.78 22.94 7.37
CA THR A 115 -5.69 24.29 7.94
C THR A 115 -4.54 24.37 8.95
N LEU A 116 -3.68 25.36 8.79
CA LEU A 116 -2.65 25.68 9.80
C LEU A 116 -3.29 26.37 10.98
N LEU A 117 -3.11 25.81 12.15
CA LEU A 117 -3.69 26.25 13.42
C LEU A 117 -2.58 26.77 14.34
N PRO A 118 -2.76 27.95 14.96
CA PRO A 118 -1.78 28.49 15.88
C PRO A 118 -1.70 27.65 17.16
N VAL A 119 -0.49 27.50 17.66
CA VAL A 119 -0.14 26.86 18.92
C VAL A 119 0.77 27.81 19.69
N TYR A 120 0.37 28.22 20.88
CA TYR A 120 1.19 29.09 21.72
C TYR A 120 1.85 28.25 22.82
N VAL A 121 3.13 28.54 23.07
CA VAL A 121 3.88 27.90 24.16
C VAL A 121 4.45 28.99 25.06
N SER A 122 4.36 28.81 26.39
CA SER A 122 4.88 29.79 27.35
C SER A 122 5.57 29.11 28.51
N ASP A 123 6.70 29.68 28.94
CA ASP A 123 7.41 29.36 30.16
C ASP A 123 6.91 30.15 31.40
N GLY A 124 5.82 30.90 31.23
CA GLY A 124 5.22 31.77 32.25
C GLY A 124 5.77 33.19 32.25
N SER A 125 6.87 33.47 31.55
CA SER A 125 7.47 34.81 31.42
C SER A 125 7.55 35.30 29.99
N ARG A 126 7.69 34.39 29.06
CA ARG A 126 7.79 34.62 27.59
C ARG A 126 6.91 33.63 26.88
N TRP A 127 6.63 33.91 25.62
CA TRP A 127 5.83 33.01 24.77
C TRP A 127 6.37 32.96 23.34
N CYS A 128 6.07 31.86 22.64
CA CYS A 128 6.29 31.73 21.20
C CYS A 128 5.04 31.21 20.50
N GLU A 129 4.95 31.49 19.23
CA GLU A 129 3.90 30.99 18.33
C GLU A 129 4.50 29.93 17.42
N LEU A 130 3.81 28.81 17.33
CA LEU A 130 4.06 27.69 16.42
C LEU A 130 2.80 27.44 15.61
N PHE A 131 2.94 26.68 14.55
CA PHE A 131 1.79 26.24 13.76
C PHE A 131 1.72 24.71 13.75
N ALA A 132 0.49 24.21 13.69
CA ALA A 132 0.23 22.80 13.52
C ALA A 132 -0.98 22.59 12.59
N TYR A 133 -1.04 21.46 11.96
CA TYR A 133 -2.25 20.94 11.33
C TYR A 133 -2.55 19.54 11.91
N VAL A 134 -3.78 19.10 11.74
CA VAL A 134 -4.21 17.78 12.20
C VAL A 134 -4.29 16.81 11.03
N SER A 135 -3.93 15.55 11.26
CA SER A 135 -4.10 14.47 10.29
C SER A 135 -4.62 13.22 10.97
N GLY A 136 -5.64 12.60 10.38
CA GLY A 136 -6.14 11.28 10.78
C GLY A 136 -5.35 10.12 10.17
N MET A 137 -4.40 10.42 9.29
CA MET A 137 -3.56 9.41 8.64
C MET A 137 -2.42 8.98 9.57
N PRO A 138 -2.05 7.69 9.60
CA PRO A 138 -0.80 7.27 10.22
C PRO A 138 0.39 8.05 9.65
N ALA A 139 1.30 8.50 10.52
CA ALA A 139 2.48 9.27 10.11
C ALA A 139 3.76 8.50 10.48
N LEU A 140 4.58 8.21 9.47
CA LEU A 140 5.89 7.61 9.63
C LEU A 140 6.96 8.70 9.54
N VAL A 141 7.62 8.96 10.64
CA VAL A 141 8.74 9.90 10.72
C VAL A 141 10.04 9.12 10.70
N VAL A 142 10.93 9.45 9.79
CA VAL A 142 12.27 8.85 9.66
C VAL A 142 13.30 9.97 9.76
N ARG A 143 14.24 9.83 10.70
CA ARG A 143 15.33 10.79 10.90
C ARG A 143 16.66 10.12 10.66
N THR A 144 17.34 10.54 9.61
CA THR A 144 18.62 9.97 9.18
C THR A 144 19.73 10.31 10.16
N GLN A 145 20.43 9.29 10.65
CA GLN A 145 21.58 9.43 11.54
C GLN A 145 22.89 9.30 10.77
N GLU A 146 22.93 8.38 9.83
CA GLU A 146 24.13 8.06 9.06
C GLU A 146 23.78 7.60 7.65
N SER A 147 24.44 8.12 6.62
CA SER A 147 24.34 7.65 5.26
C SER A 147 25.64 6.94 4.85
N VAL A 148 25.50 5.69 4.40
CA VAL A 148 26.63 4.87 3.96
C VAL A 148 26.43 4.54 2.48
N PRO A 149 27.45 4.74 1.62
CA PRO A 149 27.35 4.36 0.21
C PRO A 149 26.95 2.89 0.09
N TYR A 150 25.98 2.61 -0.76
CA TYR A 150 25.57 1.23 -1.08
C TYR A 150 26.78 0.48 -1.66
N ARG A 151 27.18 -0.58 -1.02
CA ARG A 151 28.10 -1.55 -1.61
C ARG A 151 27.25 -2.62 -2.26
N LEU A 152 27.28 -2.66 -3.59
CA LEU A 152 26.72 -3.78 -4.33
C LEU A 152 27.26 -5.07 -3.70
N ASP A 153 26.38 -5.99 -3.34
CA ASP A 153 26.77 -7.35 -3.11
C ASP A 153 27.47 -7.81 -4.39
N PRO A 154 28.74 -8.22 -4.34
CA PRO A 154 29.46 -8.66 -5.53
C PRO A 154 28.78 -9.85 -6.24
N ASN A 155 27.82 -10.51 -5.57
CA ASN A 155 27.00 -11.58 -6.13
C ASN A 155 25.73 -11.08 -6.84
N ILE A 156 25.40 -9.78 -6.78
CA ILE A 156 24.31 -9.20 -7.55
C ILE A 156 24.92 -8.51 -8.75
N VAL A 157 24.92 -9.17 -9.89
CA VAL A 157 25.25 -8.54 -11.16
C VAL A 157 24.09 -7.61 -11.53
N SER A 158 24.28 -6.35 -11.21
CA SER A 158 23.36 -5.31 -11.58
C SER A 158 23.46 -5.04 -13.08
N GLY A 159 22.39 -5.25 -13.80
CA GLY A 159 22.23 -4.68 -15.14
C GLY A 159 22.43 -3.16 -15.12
N THR A 160 22.44 -2.53 -16.28
CA THR A 160 22.81 -1.13 -16.54
C THR A 160 22.14 -0.06 -15.67
N MET A 161 21.08 -0.39 -14.92
CA MET A 161 20.42 0.49 -13.95
C MET A 161 21.16 0.63 -12.61
N ALA A 162 22.15 -0.17 -12.34
CA ALA A 162 22.86 -0.24 -11.05
C ALA A 162 23.90 0.86 -10.81
N LYS A 163 23.97 1.87 -11.64
CA LYS A 163 24.84 3.03 -11.41
C LYS A 163 24.19 4.17 -10.64
N LEU A 164 22.95 4.01 -10.18
CA LEU A 164 22.41 4.89 -9.14
C LEU A 164 23.17 4.55 -7.85
N GLU A 165 23.96 5.49 -7.35
CA GLU A 165 24.62 5.40 -6.05
C GLU A 165 23.52 5.35 -4.96
N LEU A 166 22.99 4.16 -4.73
CA LEU A 166 22.04 3.95 -3.65
C LEU A 166 22.83 4.02 -2.34
N ALA A 167 22.38 4.88 -1.44
CA ALA A 167 22.91 4.92 -0.08
C ALA A 167 22.00 4.10 0.84
N TYR A 168 22.60 3.36 1.77
CA TYR A 168 21.90 2.88 2.97
C TYR A 168 21.91 3.98 4.00
N ASN A 169 20.74 4.30 4.54
CA ASN A 169 20.57 5.36 5.51
C ASN A 169 20.11 4.74 6.83
N TYR A 170 20.99 4.73 7.82
CA TYR A 170 20.65 4.34 9.18
C TYR A 170 19.89 5.47 9.84
N SER A 171 18.72 5.16 10.40
CA SER A 171 17.79 6.16 10.88
C SER A 171 17.05 5.69 12.12
N ASP A 172 16.54 6.64 12.89
CA ASP A 172 15.51 6.38 13.87
C ASP A 172 14.14 6.63 13.23
N TYR A 173 13.15 5.82 13.62
CA TYR A 173 11.78 6.01 13.16
C TYR A 173 10.80 6.16 14.31
N THR A 174 9.75 6.90 14.04
CA THR A 174 8.54 6.97 14.87
C THR A 174 7.33 6.82 13.96
N LEU A 175 6.51 5.81 14.21
CA LEU A 175 5.23 5.62 13.56
C LEU A 175 4.13 6.07 14.54
N PHE A 176 3.43 7.13 14.16
CA PHE A 176 2.23 7.61 14.83
C PHE A 176 1.01 6.94 14.19
N TRP A 177 0.17 6.36 15.01
CA TRP A 177 -1.06 5.74 14.58
C TRP A 177 -2.25 6.36 15.33
N PRO A 178 -2.99 7.31 14.72
CA PRO A 178 -4.08 8.03 15.38
C PRO A 178 -5.15 7.11 16.00
N GLU A 179 -5.56 6.07 15.27
CA GLU A 179 -6.53 5.07 15.76
C GLU A 179 -5.93 4.20 16.88
N GLY A 180 -4.64 3.93 16.80
CA GLY A 180 -3.95 3.02 17.70
C GLY A 180 -4.34 1.55 17.52
N ASN A 181 -3.71 0.70 18.31
CA ASN A 181 -4.02 -0.72 18.44
C ASN A 181 -3.80 -1.18 19.88
N ALA A 182 -3.84 -2.50 20.13
CA ALA A 182 -3.58 -3.07 21.45
C ALA A 182 -2.19 -2.73 22.02
N ARG A 183 -1.22 -2.35 21.17
CA ARG A 183 0.14 -1.92 21.55
C ARG A 183 0.25 -0.40 21.78
N GLY A 184 -0.80 0.38 21.46
CA GLY A 184 -0.84 1.83 21.61
C GLY A 184 -0.89 2.59 20.29
N GLN A 185 -0.65 3.89 20.36
CA GLN A 185 -0.71 4.84 19.22
C GLN A 185 0.68 5.21 18.70
N LEU A 186 1.74 4.57 19.19
CA LEU A 186 3.11 4.94 18.91
C LEU A 186 4.01 3.71 18.85
N THR A 187 4.79 3.61 17.78
CA THR A 187 5.87 2.62 17.65
C THR A 187 7.16 3.35 17.30
N GLN A 188 8.25 3.01 17.97
CA GLN A 188 9.55 3.64 17.76
C GLN A 188 10.67 2.59 17.68
N GLY A 189 11.71 2.91 16.92
CA GLY A 189 12.88 2.06 16.78
C GLY A 189 13.90 2.63 15.81
N SER A 190 14.83 1.77 15.42
CA SER A 190 15.83 2.09 14.40
C SER A 190 15.57 1.28 13.16
N LEU A 191 15.95 1.82 12.02
CA LEU A 191 15.87 1.15 10.72
C LEU A 191 17.05 1.57 9.83
N GLU A 192 17.24 0.80 8.75
CA GLU A 192 17.95 1.29 7.58
C GLU A 192 16.97 1.39 6.42
N TRP A 193 17.20 2.35 5.53
CA TRP A 193 16.39 2.49 4.33
C TRP A 193 17.22 2.82 3.10
N HIS A 194 16.68 2.46 1.94
CA HIS A 194 17.23 2.81 0.64
C HIS A 194 16.11 2.91 -0.39
N TRP A 195 16.40 3.56 -1.51
CA TRP A 195 15.49 3.56 -2.66
C TRP A 195 15.39 2.16 -3.25
N ARG A 196 14.21 1.81 -3.74
CA ARG A 196 13.96 0.53 -4.40
C ARG A 196 13.13 0.71 -5.66
N GLY A 197 13.01 -0.37 -6.44
CA GLY A 197 12.23 -0.44 -7.66
C GLY A 197 13.10 -0.61 -8.89
N ASN A 198 12.47 -0.56 -10.04
CA ASN A 198 13.11 -0.56 -11.35
C ASN A 198 12.76 0.75 -12.05
N THR A 199 11.67 0.77 -12.83
CA THR A 199 11.14 1.99 -13.47
C THR A 199 10.70 3.04 -12.45
N SER A 200 10.15 2.62 -11.31
CA SER A 200 9.78 3.52 -10.21
C SER A 200 10.95 4.33 -9.61
N LEU A 201 12.20 3.94 -9.83
CA LEU A 201 13.37 4.75 -9.49
C LEU A 201 13.51 6.02 -10.34
N LEU A 202 12.88 6.05 -11.51
CA LEU A 202 12.84 7.23 -12.39
C LEU A 202 11.89 8.30 -11.88
N ALA A 203 10.87 7.92 -11.09
CA ALA A 203 9.95 8.86 -10.48
C ALA A 203 10.67 9.76 -9.48
N ASN A 204 10.25 11.04 -9.38
CA ASN A 204 10.78 11.96 -8.36
C ASN A 204 10.32 11.54 -6.96
N LYS A 205 9.06 11.13 -6.82
CA LYS A 205 8.54 10.48 -5.61
C LYS A 205 9.07 9.05 -5.54
N LYS A 206 10.07 8.80 -4.71
CA LYS A 206 10.78 7.51 -4.63
C LYS A 206 9.99 6.46 -3.86
N THR A 207 10.19 5.21 -4.20
CA THR A 207 9.78 4.04 -3.42
C THR A 207 10.93 3.63 -2.48
N TYR A 208 10.61 3.23 -1.25
CA TYR A 208 11.63 2.89 -0.25
C TYR A 208 11.52 1.43 0.18
N ARG A 209 12.69 0.84 0.50
CA ARG A 209 12.81 -0.36 1.31
C ARG A 209 13.24 0.05 2.70
N LEU A 210 12.60 -0.49 3.72
CA LEU A 210 12.93 -0.27 5.11
C LEU A 210 13.26 -1.61 5.75
N ASN A 211 14.37 -1.67 6.50
CA ASN A 211 14.71 -2.84 7.31
C ASN A 211 14.79 -2.39 8.77
N LEU A 212 13.86 -2.87 9.60
CA LEU A 212 13.86 -2.56 11.03
C LEU A 212 15.01 -3.23 11.75
N LEU A 213 15.66 -2.51 12.63
CA LEU A 213 16.89 -2.92 13.31
C LEU A 213 16.74 -2.88 14.83
N ASP A 214 17.45 -3.78 15.50
CA ASP A 214 17.72 -3.69 16.92
C ASP A 214 18.93 -2.78 17.22
N LEU A 215 19.22 -2.56 18.50
CA LEU A 215 20.35 -1.74 18.96
C LEU A 215 21.72 -2.28 18.50
N LYS A 216 21.80 -3.51 18.00
CA LYS A 216 23.01 -4.13 17.45
C LYS A 216 23.03 -4.11 15.93
N LYS A 217 22.15 -3.32 15.30
CA LYS A 217 21.96 -3.27 13.85
C LYS A 217 21.61 -4.64 13.24
N LYS A 218 20.85 -5.48 13.96
CA LYS A 218 20.33 -6.76 13.46
C LYS A 218 18.84 -6.62 13.15
N PRO A 219 18.31 -7.39 12.17
CA PRO A 219 16.89 -7.37 11.84
C PRO A 219 16.02 -7.55 13.10
N LYS A 220 15.11 -6.62 13.31
CA LYS A 220 14.10 -6.63 14.38
C LYS A 220 12.72 -6.74 13.76
N ARG A 221 11.99 -7.78 14.12
CA ARG A 221 10.60 -7.94 13.67
C ARG A 221 9.68 -7.08 14.54
N GLU A 222 8.77 -6.37 13.89
CA GLU A 222 7.75 -5.54 14.55
C GLU A 222 6.50 -5.53 13.67
N ASP A 223 5.33 -5.50 14.29
CA ASP A 223 4.06 -5.31 13.59
C ASP A 223 3.79 -3.81 13.42
N LEU A 224 3.84 -3.34 12.19
CA LEU A 224 3.46 -1.98 11.83
C LEU A 224 2.03 -1.97 11.29
N LEU A 225 1.16 -1.18 11.91
CA LEU A 225 -0.24 -0.96 11.52
C LEU A 225 -1.11 -2.26 11.44
N GLY A 226 -0.78 -3.31 12.19
CA GLY A 226 -1.53 -4.56 12.15
C GLY A 226 -1.28 -5.41 10.90
N LEU A 227 -0.21 -5.12 10.14
CA LEU A 227 0.14 -5.85 8.93
C LEU A 227 0.89 -7.17 9.20
N GLY A 228 1.20 -7.43 10.47
CA GLY A 228 1.93 -8.61 10.94
C GLY A 228 3.41 -8.35 11.16
N ASP A 229 4.04 -9.20 11.98
CA ASP A 229 5.45 -9.05 12.34
C ASP A 229 6.37 -9.26 11.13
N ASP A 230 7.20 -8.27 10.82
CA ASP A 230 8.30 -8.39 9.87
C ASP A 230 9.44 -7.42 10.22
N ALA A 231 10.64 -7.70 9.73
CA ALA A 231 11.75 -6.76 9.77
C ALA A 231 11.88 -5.95 8.48
N ASP A 232 11.21 -6.40 7.42
CA ASP A 232 11.39 -5.93 6.05
C ASP A 232 10.08 -5.32 5.53
N TRP A 233 10.13 -4.05 5.11
CA TRP A 233 8.98 -3.24 4.76
C TRP A 233 9.19 -2.49 3.46
N ILE A 234 8.10 -2.15 2.78
CA ILE A 234 8.07 -1.35 1.56
C ILE A 234 7.19 -0.14 1.78
N LEU A 235 7.64 1.03 1.32
CA LEU A 235 6.82 2.19 1.09
C LEU A 235 6.60 2.36 -0.42
N MET A 236 5.40 2.02 -0.88
CA MET A 236 4.96 2.20 -2.26
C MET A 236 4.62 3.67 -2.49
N ASN A 237 5.11 4.26 -3.58
CA ASN A 237 4.98 5.70 -3.81
C ASN A 237 3.66 6.12 -4.48
N PHE A 238 2.92 5.20 -5.11
CA PHE A 238 1.72 5.48 -5.91
C PHE A 238 1.94 6.59 -6.97
N ALA A 239 3.15 6.73 -7.49
CA ALA A 239 3.51 7.89 -8.28
C ALA A 239 2.76 7.95 -9.62
N THR A 240 2.53 6.81 -10.25
CA THR A 240 1.80 6.66 -11.52
C THR A 240 0.29 6.81 -11.35
N ASP A 241 -0.25 6.52 -10.17
CA ASP A 241 -1.68 6.51 -9.88
C ASP A 241 -2.15 7.83 -9.28
N CYS A 242 -2.91 8.65 -10.02
CA CYS A 242 -3.47 9.90 -9.51
C CYS A 242 -4.50 9.69 -8.39
N THR A 243 -5.13 8.53 -8.31
CA THR A 243 -6.06 8.20 -7.22
C THR A 243 -5.36 7.77 -5.94
N ARG A 244 -4.08 7.39 -6.00
CA ARG A 244 -3.31 6.77 -4.91
C ARG A 244 -3.97 5.51 -4.34
N ALA A 245 -4.90 4.88 -5.06
CA ALA A 245 -5.75 3.83 -4.55
C ALA A 245 -5.57 2.47 -5.23
N ARG A 246 -5.14 2.41 -6.51
CA ARG A 246 -5.16 1.18 -7.34
C ARG A 246 -4.48 -0.01 -6.69
N ASP A 247 -3.23 0.14 -6.28
CA ASP A 247 -2.51 -0.93 -5.58
C ASP A 247 -3.24 -1.39 -4.31
N LYS A 248 -3.71 -0.45 -3.47
CA LYS A 248 -4.41 -0.81 -2.24
C LYS A 248 -5.71 -1.56 -2.53
N VAL A 249 -6.54 -1.05 -3.43
CA VAL A 249 -7.87 -1.64 -3.69
C VAL A 249 -7.77 -2.98 -4.42
N THR A 250 -6.86 -3.14 -5.37
CA THR A 250 -6.66 -4.41 -6.08
C THR A 250 -6.15 -5.50 -5.14
N TRP A 251 -5.21 -5.15 -4.24
CA TRP A 251 -4.78 -6.08 -3.19
C TRP A 251 -5.89 -6.40 -2.19
N GLN A 252 -6.78 -5.46 -1.89
CA GLN A 252 -7.92 -5.72 -1.03
C GLN A 252 -8.92 -6.69 -1.67
N VAL A 253 -9.16 -6.58 -2.97
CA VAL A 253 -9.93 -7.58 -3.74
C VAL A 253 -9.25 -8.96 -3.69
N TRP A 254 -7.93 -9.02 -3.89
CA TRP A 254 -7.18 -10.28 -3.77
C TRP A 254 -7.33 -10.91 -2.37
N GLN A 255 -7.23 -10.10 -1.31
CA GLN A 255 -7.41 -10.57 0.06
C GLN A 255 -8.82 -11.15 0.30
N GLN A 256 -9.86 -10.54 -0.28
CA GLN A 256 -11.23 -11.09 -0.19
C GLN A 256 -11.33 -12.44 -0.90
N LEU A 257 -10.65 -12.61 -2.04
CA LEU A 257 -10.60 -13.89 -2.74
C LEU A 257 -9.85 -14.95 -1.92
N VAL A 258 -8.71 -14.60 -1.34
CA VAL A 258 -7.94 -15.47 -0.43
C VAL A 258 -8.77 -15.93 0.76
N GLN A 259 -9.59 -15.04 1.34
CA GLN A 259 -10.46 -15.39 2.48
C GLN A 259 -11.54 -16.42 2.14
N GLN A 260 -11.89 -16.57 0.86
CA GLN A 260 -12.88 -17.57 0.40
C GLN A 260 -12.25 -18.92 0.03
N THR A 261 -10.93 -19.02 0.07
CA THR A 261 -10.19 -20.20 -0.41
C THR A 261 -9.09 -20.60 0.58
N GLU A 262 -8.76 -21.88 0.64
CA GLU A 262 -7.65 -22.40 1.46
C GLU A 262 -6.34 -22.54 0.66
N TYR A 263 -6.40 -22.38 -0.67
CA TYR A 263 -5.28 -22.64 -1.56
C TYR A 263 -4.60 -21.37 -2.09
N ASN A 264 -5.26 -20.22 -2.08
CA ASN A 264 -4.64 -19.00 -2.58
C ASN A 264 -3.66 -18.39 -1.56
N PRO A 265 -2.42 -18.06 -1.99
CA PRO A 265 -1.47 -17.36 -1.14
C PRO A 265 -1.95 -15.95 -0.78
N ALA A 266 -1.61 -15.50 0.42
CA ALA A 266 -2.14 -14.26 0.98
C ALA A 266 -1.83 -12.98 0.16
N GLY A 267 -0.71 -12.88 -0.53
CA GLY A 267 -0.31 -11.65 -1.22
C GLY A 267 -0.06 -10.47 -0.27
N LEU A 268 -0.20 -9.25 -0.77
CA LEU A 268 0.05 -8.04 0.01
C LEU A 268 -1.19 -7.56 0.78
N ARG A 269 -0.90 -6.88 1.90
CA ARG A 269 -1.81 -5.95 2.56
C ARG A 269 -1.14 -4.59 2.59
N VAL A 270 -1.86 -3.54 2.20
CA VAL A 270 -1.33 -2.18 2.05
C VAL A 270 -2.09 -1.23 2.95
N GLU A 271 -1.38 -0.49 3.81
CA GLU A 271 -1.95 0.56 4.63
C GLU A 271 -1.35 1.92 4.29
N TYR A 272 -2.17 2.96 4.28
CA TYR A 272 -1.70 4.30 4.00
C TYR A 272 -0.90 4.86 5.17
N VAL A 273 0.18 5.57 4.83
CA VAL A 273 0.96 6.38 5.76
C VAL A 273 1.36 7.70 5.10
N GLU A 274 1.46 8.76 5.88
CA GLU A 274 2.15 9.98 5.47
C GLU A 274 3.62 9.87 5.91
N LEU A 275 4.55 10.04 4.97
CA LEU A 275 5.99 9.96 5.25
C LEU A 275 6.56 11.36 5.52
N TYR A 276 7.32 11.46 6.61
CA TYR A 276 8.17 12.59 6.96
C TYR A 276 9.62 12.12 7.04
N LEU A 277 10.47 12.61 6.16
CA LEU A 277 11.86 12.23 6.07
C LEU A 277 12.73 13.47 6.36
N ASP A 278 13.51 13.42 7.43
CA ASP A 278 14.39 14.51 7.87
C ASP A 278 13.64 15.87 7.94
N ASP A 279 12.49 15.86 8.64
CA ASP A 279 11.60 17.00 8.81
C ASP A 279 11.03 17.60 7.50
N GLN A 280 10.94 16.77 6.46
CA GLN A 280 10.26 17.11 5.20
C GLN A 280 9.07 16.18 4.98
N TYR A 281 7.93 16.75 4.67
CA TYR A 281 6.77 15.98 4.22
C TYR A 281 7.02 15.39 2.84
N MET A 282 6.88 14.08 2.71
CA MET A 282 7.15 13.35 1.46
C MET A 282 5.89 12.85 0.75
N GLY A 283 4.71 13.08 1.33
CA GLY A 283 3.43 12.65 0.75
C GLY A 283 2.88 11.35 1.32
N VAL A 284 1.84 10.84 0.66
CA VAL A 284 1.17 9.58 0.99
C VAL A 284 1.91 8.41 0.38
N TYR A 285 2.09 7.35 1.18
CA TYR A 285 2.70 6.09 0.77
C TYR A 285 1.84 4.90 1.20
N GLY A 286 2.01 3.79 0.50
CA GLY A 286 1.48 2.49 0.93
C GLY A 286 2.54 1.72 1.71
N LEU A 287 2.32 1.51 3.01
CA LEU A 287 3.16 0.63 3.82
C LEU A 287 2.70 -0.81 3.64
N CYS A 288 3.60 -1.70 3.29
CA CYS A 288 3.32 -3.13 3.17
C CYS A 288 4.55 -3.98 3.48
N ARG A 289 4.30 -5.25 3.79
CA ARG A 289 5.35 -6.27 3.85
C ARG A 289 5.70 -6.70 2.41
N PRO A 290 6.94 -7.07 2.08
CA PRO A 290 7.25 -7.63 0.76
C PRO A 290 6.61 -9.01 0.59
N ILE A 291 6.38 -9.45 -0.65
CA ILE A 291 6.13 -10.87 -0.92
C ILE A 291 7.44 -11.62 -0.63
N SER A 292 7.40 -12.50 0.35
CA SER A 292 8.55 -13.23 0.87
C SER A 292 8.09 -14.55 1.49
N ARG A 293 9.04 -15.42 1.80
CA ARG A 293 8.75 -16.62 2.57
C ARG A 293 7.97 -16.33 3.85
N ASP A 294 8.40 -15.32 4.58
CA ASP A 294 7.84 -14.99 5.90
C ASP A 294 6.45 -14.35 5.80
N SER A 295 6.24 -13.42 4.85
CA SER A 295 4.93 -12.79 4.66
C SER A 295 3.86 -13.78 4.16
N LEU A 296 4.27 -14.77 3.38
CA LEU A 296 3.39 -15.82 2.86
C LEU A 296 3.29 -17.04 3.80
N GLY A 297 4.09 -17.10 4.86
CA GLY A 297 4.12 -18.26 5.78
C GLY A 297 4.65 -19.55 5.16
N LEU A 298 5.56 -19.46 4.17
CA LEU A 298 6.04 -20.61 3.43
C LEU A 298 7.02 -21.46 4.25
N SER A 299 7.04 -22.76 3.97
CA SER A 299 8.00 -23.70 4.51
C SER A 299 9.45 -23.33 4.11
N ALA A 300 10.41 -23.73 4.93
CA ALA A 300 11.83 -23.58 4.59
C ALA A 300 12.24 -24.40 3.35
N ARG A 301 11.46 -25.44 2.99
CA ARG A 301 11.69 -26.31 1.83
C ARG A 301 10.99 -25.86 0.56
N ASP A 302 10.12 -24.84 0.64
CA ASP A 302 9.43 -24.29 -0.51
C ASP A 302 10.40 -23.47 -1.34
N THR A 303 10.05 -23.23 -2.60
CA THR A 303 10.79 -22.32 -3.48
C THR A 303 9.87 -21.21 -3.95
N LEU A 304 10.37 -19.99 -3.93
CA LEU A 304 9.66 -18.80 -4.39
C LEU A 304 10.48 -18.11 -5.47
N TYR A 305 9.92 -18.02 -6.66
CA TYR A 305 10.50 -17.28 -7.79
C TYR A 305 9.74 -15.98 -7.99
N LYS A 306 10.42 -15.00 -8.60
CA LYS A 306 9.82 -13.75 -9.05
C LYS A 306 10.13 -13.53 -10.52
N TRP A 307 9.11 -13.24 -11.31
CA TRP A 307 9.24 -12.78 -12.68
C TRP A 307 8.84 -11.30 -12.74
N ARG A 308 9.83 -10.42 -12.95
CA ARG A 308 9.63 -8.97 -12.81
C ARG A 308 9.12 -8.30 -14.09
N THR A 309 9.66 -8.72 -15.24
CA THR A 309 9.34 -8.12 -16.54
C THR A 309 9.87 -9.04 -17.65
N MET A 310 9.59 -8.67 -18.91
CA MET A 310 10.19 -9.36 -20.06
C MET A 310 11.65 -8.93 -20.28
N PRO A 311 12.50 -9.84 -20.76
CA PRO A 311 13.81 -9.46 -21.29
C PRO A 311 13.70 -8.40 -22.38
N MET A 312 14.75 -7.59 -22.56
CA MET A 312 14.76 -6.51 -23.58
C MET A 312 14.59 -7.03 -25.01
N ASP A 313 14.99 -8.26 -25.28
CA ASP A 313 14.81 -8.95 -26.57
C ASP A 313 13.40 -9.57 -26.71
N ARG A 314 12.54 -9.42 -25.70
CA ARG A 314 11.16 -9.89 -25.66
C ARG A 314 10.96 -11.38 -25.95
N ARG A 315 12.00 -12.20 -25.75
CA ARG A 315 11.92 -13.65 -25.91
C ARG A 315 11.69 -14.36 -24.56
N MET A 316 11.03 -15.49 -24.61
CA MET A 316 10.93 -16.37 -23.45
C MET A 316 12.27 -17.07 -23.17
N PRO A 317 12.59 -17.32 -21.88
CA PRO A 317 13.74 -18.15 -21.51
C PRO A 317 13.65 -19.53 -22.14
N THR A 318 14.76 -20.03 -22.63
CA THR A 318 14.91 -21.37 -23.21
C THR A 318 15.57 -22.35 -22.23
N THR A 319 15.51 -23.64 -22.51
CA THR A 319 16.25 -24.66 -21.75
C THR A 319 17.74 -24.31 -21.61
N ALA A 320 18.37 -23.82 -22.69
CA ALA A 320 19.78 -23.44 -22.65
C ALA A 320 20.06 -22.24 -21.72
N ASP A 321 19.11 -21.32 -21.58
CA ASP A 321 19.23 -20.22 -20.62
C ASP A 321 19.19 -20.73 -19.19
N PHE A 322 18.32 -21.67 -18.87
CA PHE A 322 18.24 -22.29 -17.54
C PHE A 322 19.48 -23.14 -17.22
N GLU A 323 20.06 -23.85 -18.21
CA GLU A 323 21.33 -24.56 -18.02
C GLU A 323 22.49 -23.59 -17.69
N GLN A 324 22.50 -22.40 -18.30
CA GLN A 324 23.45 -21.36 -17.95
C GLN A 324 23.22 -20.81 -16.54
N LEU A 325 21.95 -20.61 -16.12
CA LEU A 325 21.63 -20.16 -14.78
C LEU A 325 22.06 -21.15 -13.69
N GLU A 326 21.96 -22.45 -13.95
CA GLU A 326 22.49 -23.49 -13.04
C GLU A 326 24.00 -23.42 -12.90
N ALA A 327 24.71 -22.94 -13.93
CA ALA A 327 26.16 -22.75 -13.89
C ALA A 327 26.58 -21.40 -13.30
N ASP A 328 25.77 -20.35 -13.51
CA ASP A 328 26.04 -18.96 -13.06
C ASP A 328 24.73 -18.22 -12.78
N GLU A 329 24.32 -18.17 -11.52
CA GLU A 329 23.10 -17.50 -11.05
C GLU A 329 23.07 -15.99 -11.38
N SER A 330 24.24 -15.37 -11.58
CA SER A 330 24.32 -13.94 -11.90
C SER A 330 23.61 -13.58 -13.21
N LEU A 331 23.41 -14.56 -14.10
CA LEU A 331 22.70 -14.39 -15.37
C LEU A 331 21.18 -14.24 -15.20
N ALA A 332 20.62 -14.60 -14.05
CA ALA A 332 19.17 -14.48 -13.76
C ALA A 332 18.66 -13.04 -13.94
N TRP A 333 19.51 -12.07 -13.66
CA TRP A 333 19.17 -10.67 -13.88
C TRP A 333 18.87 -10.34 -15.34
N GLY A 334 19.65 -10.88 -16.27
CA GLY A 334 19.43 -10.69 -17.71
C GLY A 334 18.11 -11.26 -18.21
N MET A 335 17.58 -12.27 -17.51
CA MET A 335 16.28 -12.89 -17.79
C MET A 335 15.14 -12.30 -16.96
N TRP A 336 15.42 -11.32 -16.11
CA TRP A 336 14.46 -10.68 -15.20
C TRP A 336 13.73 -11.66 -14.27
N LEU A 337 14.33 -12.81 -14.04
CA LEU A 337 13.94 -13.83 -13.09
C LEU A 337 14.78 -13.71 -11.82
N GLU A 338 14.18 -14.04 -10.69
CA GLU A 338 14.82 -14.00 -9.37
C GLU A 338 14.35 -15.17 -8.54
N VAL A 339 15.27 -15.80 -7.81
CA VAL A 339 14.90 -16.71 -6.71
C VAL A 339 14.70 -15.86 -5.47
N ALA A 340 13.45 -15.63 -5.09
CA ALA A 340 13.12 -14.89 -3.88
C ALA A 340 13.36 -15.72 -2.61
N TRP A 341 13.23 -17.05 -2.70
CA TRP A 341 13.56 -18.03 -1.68
C TRP A 341 13.85 -19.40 -2.31
N PRO A 342 14.87 -20.15 -1.82
CA PRO A 342 15.83 -19.84 -0.75
C PRO A 342 16.81 -18.72 -1.12
N LYS A 343 17.50 -18.16 -0.12
CA LYS A 343 18.52 -17.11 -0.33
C LYS A 343 19.90 -17.67 -0.68
N SER A 344 20.09 -18.97 -0.59
CA SER A 344 21.35 -19.65 -0.94
C SER A 344 21.16 -20.51 -2.18
N TRP A 345 22.11 -20.43 -3.09
CA TRP A 345 22.14 -21.26 -4.29
C TRP A 345 22.32 -22.75 -3.92
N SER A 346 21.69 -23.61 -4.71
CA SER A 346 21.89 -25.07 -4.70
C SER A 346 21.69 -25.62 -6.10
N GLU A 347 22.36 -26.72 -6.42
CA GLU A 347 22.16 -27.41 -7.69
C GLU A 347 20.70 -27.81 -7.90
N GLY A 348 20.17 -27.58 -9.09
CA GLY A 348 18.79 -27.88 -9.46
C GLY A 348 17.77 -26.82 -9.00
N LEU A 349 18.24 -25.68 -8.45
CA LEU A 349 17.38 -24.62 -7.95
C LEU A 349 16.47 -24.03 -9.04
N TRP A 350 16.92 -23.95 -10.28
CA TRP A 350 16.16 -23.41 -11.40
C TRP A 350 15.29 -24.44 -12.14
N ARG A 351 15.48 -25.72 -11.87
CA ARG A 351 14.73 -26.81 -12.56
C ARG A 351 13.21 -26.64 -12.46
N PRO A 352 12.59 -26.31 -11.31
CA PRO A 352 11.16 -26.10 -11.25
C PRO A 352 10.71 -24.93 -12.15
N MET A 353 11.43 -23.82 -12.17
CA MET A 353 11.08 -22.67 -13.01
C MET A 353 11.25 -22.98 -14.51
N GLN A 354 12.30 -23.72 -14.88
CA GLN A 354 12.47 -24.25 -16.23
C GLN A 354 11.28 -25.10 -16.66
N GLN A 355 10.89 -26.07 -15.85
CA GLN A 355 9.74 -26.94 -16.13
C GLN A 355 8.43 -26.16 -16.27
N TYR A 356 8.24 -25.11 -15.46
CA TYR A 356 7.08 -24.23 -15.56
C TYR A 356 7.07 -23.47 -16.89
N VAL A 357 8.19 -22.86 -17.30
CA VAL A 357 8.31 -22.14 -18.56
C VAL A 357 8.12 -23.08 -19.76
N GLU A 358 8.73 -24.27 -19.74
CA GLU A 358 8.55 -25.30 -20.78
C GLU A 358 7.11 -25.77 -20.89
N GLN A 359 6.38 -25.85 -19.77
CA GLN A 359 4.99 -26.31 -19.74
C GLN A 359 4.01 -25.29 -20.29
N PHE A 360 4.17 -24.00 -19.96
CA PHE A 360 3.17 -22.98 -20.22
C PHE A 360 3.55 -21.98 -21.32
N TYR A 361 4.85 -21.71 -21.50
CA TYR A 361 5.30 -20.62 -22.37
C TYR A 361 6.02 -21.10 -23.63
N THR A 362 6.69 -22.26 -23.56
CA THR A 362 7.41 -22.83 -24.70
C THR A 362 7.16 -24.32 -24.85
N PRO A 363 5.88 -24.78 -24.84
CA PRO A 363 5.60 -26.20 -24.88
C PRO A 363 6.02 -26.80 -26.23
N ALA A 364 6.78 -27.89 -26.18
CA ALA A 364 7.15 -28.66 -27.38
C ALA A 364 5.96 -29.47 -27.94
N GLN A 365 4.97 -29.75 -27.14
CA GLN A 365 3.72 -30.42 -27.45
C GLN A 365 2.59 -29.75 -26.68
N PRO A 366 1.34 -29.79 -27.15
CA PRO A 366 0.20 -29.35 -26.35
C PRO A 366 0.22 -29.98 -24.95
N PRO A 367 -0.08 -29.21 -23.90
CA PRO A 367 -0.04 -29.72 -22.53
C PRO A 367 -1.10 -30.83 -22.36
N GLU A 368 -0.74 -31.89 -21.60
CA GLU A 368 -1.69 -32.92 -21.20
C GLU A 368 -2.38 -32.52 -19.89
N TRP A 369 -3.70 -32.66 -19.82
CA TRP A 369 -4.48 -32.28 -18.64
C TRP A 369 -3.95 -32.92 -17.35
N GLN A 370 -3.67 -34.23 -17.39
CA GLN A 370 -3.13 -34.94 -16.24
C GLN A 370 -1.81 -34.31 -15.75
N ARG A 371 -0.93 -33.92 -16.68
CA ARG A 371 0.34 -33.26 -16.33
C ARG A 371 0.12 -31.90 -15.65
N LEU A 372 -0.86 -31.12 -16.10
CA LEU A 372 -1.21 -29.85 -15.46
C LEU A 372 -1.71 -30.07 -14.01
N GLU A 373 -2.57 -31.08 -13.80
CA GLU A 373 -3.05 -31.43 -12.44
C GLU A 373 -1.92 -31.92 -11.51
N GLU A 374 -0.94 -32.64 -12.06
CA GLU A 374 0.19 -33.17 -11.28
C GLU A 374 1.23 -32.09 -10.89
N THR A 375 1.25 -30.96 -11.58
CA THR A 375 2.28 -29.93 -11.40
C THR A 375 1.75 -28.61 -10.88
N THR A 376 0.47 -28.32 -11.04
CA THR A 376 -0.06 -26.98 -10.82
C THR A 376 -1.37 -27.03 -10.03
N ASN A 377 -1.53 -26.14 -9.07
CA ASN A 377 -2.84 -25.93 -8.44
C ASN A 377 -3.76 -25.21 -9.43
N LEU A 378 -4.62 -25.97 -10.12
CA LEU A 378 -5.49 -25.43 -11.17
C LEU A 378 -6.51 -24.42 -10.65
N ALA A 379 -6.95 -24.56 -9.40
CA ALA A 379 -7.88 -23.61 -8.80
C ALA A 379 -7.22 -22.23 -8.59
N ASN A 380 -6.00 -22.22 -8.06
CA ASN A 380 -5.21 -20.98 -7.94
C ASN A 380 -4.87 -20.38 -9.33
N LEU A 381 -4.51 -21.22 -10.30
CA LEU A 381 -4.23 -20.78 -11.66
C LEU A 381 -5.42 -20.03 -12.25
N ILE A 382 -6.63 -20.61 -12.15
CA ILE A 382 -7.88 -19.99 -12.65
C ILE A 382 -8.17 -18.72 -11.86
N ASP A 383 -8.07 -18.71 -10.54
CA ASP A 383 -8.35 -17.55 -9.70
C ASP A 383 -7.45 -16.36 -10.03
N VAL A 384 -6.14 -16.58 -10.23
CA VAL A 384 -5.22 -15.50 -10.63
C VAL A 384 -5.56 -14.96 -12.02
N ALA A 385 -5.88 -15.84 -12.98
CA ALA A 385 -6.26 -15.43 -14.32
C ALA A 385 -7.56 -14.60 -14.31
N LEU A 386 -8.60 -15.06 -13.62
CA LEU A 386 -9.88 -14.36 -13.50
C LEU A 386 -9.75 -13.05 -12.72
N PHE A 387 -8.92 -13.01 -11.67
CA PHE A 387 -8.61 -11.79 -10.94
C PHE A 387 -7.97 -10.73 -11.84
N LYS A 388 -6.99 -11.10 -12.67
CA LYS A 388 -6.38 -10.19 -13.65
C LYS A 388 -7.40 -9.61 -14.62
N GLN A 389 -8.36 -10.43 -15.06
CA GLN A 389 -9.45 -9.97 -15.92
C GLN A 389 -10.34 -8.97 -15.20
N TYR A 390 -10.74 -9.26 -13.96
CA TYR A 390 -11.61 -8.39 -13.17
C TYR A 390 -11.02 -7.00 -12.96
N ILE A 391 -9.77 -6.93 -12.52
CA ILE A 391 -9.10 -5.64 -12.27
C ILE A 391 -8.51 -4.99 -13.53
N CYS A 392 -8.61 -5.64 -14.69
CA CYS A 392 -8.01 -5.16 -15.95
C CYS A 392 -6.49 -4.91 -15.80
N ALA A 393 -5.74 -5.92 -15.35
CA ALA A 393 -4.31 -5.82 -15.04
C ALA A 393 -3.46 -5.84 -16.33
N MET A 394 -3.28 -4.70 -16.97
CA MET A 394 -2.66 -4.57 -18.29
C MET A 394 -1.17 -4.92 -18.33
N ASP A 395 -0.49 -4.88 -17.18
CA ASP A 395 0.94 -5.18 -17.07
C ASP A 395 1.23 -6.57 -16.49
N ASN A 396 0.20 -7.44 -16.38
CA ASN A 396 0.32 -8.75 -15.73
C ASN A 396 0.04 -9.94 -16.67
N PHE A 397 0.20 -9.79 -17.98
CA PHE A 397 -0.15 -10.86 -18.92
C PHE A 397 0.82 -12.05 -18.90
N CYS A 398 2.12 -11.88 -18.62
CA CYS A 398 3.08 -13.00 -18.50
C CYS A 398 4.16 -12.77 -17.42
N TYR A 399 4.31 -11.56 -16.92
CA TYR A 399 5.28 -11.20 -15.87
C TYR A 399 4.56 -10.47 -14.72
N ASN A 400 5.31 -9.78 -13.86
CA ASN A 400 4.78 -9.16 -12.65
C ASN A 400 4.02 -10.16 -11.78
N GLN A 401 4.67 -11.29 -11.49
CA GLN A 401 4.11 -12.34 -10.65
C GLN A 401 5.20 -13.12 -9.91
N TYR A 402 4.79 -13.76 -8.83
CA TYR A 402 5.59 -14.75 -8.14
C TYR A 402 5.05 -16.14 -8.42
N PHE A 403 5.97 -17.12 -8.36
CA PHE A 403 5.67 -18.53 -8.46
C PHE A 403 6.16 -19.22 -7.19
N TRP A 404 5.24 -19.82 -6.48
CA TRP A 404 5.54 -20.62 -5.31
C TRP A 404 5.46 -22.10 -5.65
N VAL A 405 6.53 -22.83 -5.38
CA VAL A 405 6.55 -24.30 -5.44
C VAL A 405 6.40 -24.79 -4.01
N ASN A 406 5.25 -25.39 -3.72
CA ASN A 406 4.91 -25.89 -2.40
C ASN A 406 5.54 -27.27 -2.20
N SER A 407 6.44 -27.41 -1.25
CA SER A 407 7.13 -28.68 -0.95
C SER A 407 6.25 -29.75 -0.33
N ALA A 408 5.03 -29.42 0.10
CA ALA A 408 4.11 -30.39 0.71
C ALA A 408 3.33 -31.19 -0.32
N ASP A 409 2.95 -30.59 -1.44
CA ASP A 409 2.19 -31.24 -2.51
C ASP A 409 2.93 -31.28 -3.85
N GLY A 410 4.02 -30.51 -4.00
CA GLY A 410 4.82 -30.41 -5.22
C GLY A 410 4.21 -29.51 -6.29
N LEU A 411 3.12 -28.78 -5.99
CA LEU A 411 2.40 -27.98 -6.97
C LEU A 411 2.94 -26.55 -7.06
N TYR A 412 2.75 -25.97 -8.24
CA TYR A 412 2.99 -24.55 -8.48
C TYR A 412 1.75 -23.73 -8.11
N TYR A 413 2.02 -22.57 -7.47
CA TYR A 413 1.04 -21.54 -7.16
C TYR A 413 1.50 -20.20 -7.70
N ARG A 414 0.58 -19.42 -8.23
CA ARG A 414 0.83 -18.06 -8.74
C ARG A 414 0.39 -17.05 -7.69
N ILE A 415 1.12 -15.93 -7.65
CA ILE A 415 0.81 -14.78 -6.79
C ILE A 415 0.96 -13.54 -7.66
N PRO A 416 -0.06 -12.71 -7.82
CA PRO A 416 0.05 -11.48 -8.59
C PRO A 416 1.03 -10.51 -7.92
N TRP A 417 1.58 -9.58 -8.71
CA TRP A 417 2.50 -8.55 -8.24
C TRP A 417 2.41 -7.33 -9.14
N ASP A 418 2.67 -6.10 -8.58
CA ASP A 418 2.76 -4.85 -9.33
C ASP A 418 1.45 -4.53 -10.07
N LEU A 419 0.42 -4.17 -9.29
CA LEU A 419 -0.96 -4.03 -9.78
C LEU A 419 -1.36 -2.57 -10.07
N ASP A 420 -0.38 -1.65 -10.15
CA ASP A 420 -0.61 -0.23 -10.39
C ASP A 420 -1.22 0.04 -11.78
N TYR A 421 -0.81 -0.72 -12.81
CA TYR A 421 -1.42 -0.67 -14.14
C TYR A 421 -2.68 -1.54 -14.24
N SER A 422 -3.72 -1.12 -13.53
CA SER A 422 -5.00 -1.80 -13.46
C SER A 422 -6.16 -0.80 -13.43
N LEU A 423 -7.40 -1.28 -13.46
CA LEU A 423 -8.60 -0.46 -13.30
C LEU A 423 -8.65 0.75 -14.25
N GLY A 424 -8.22 0.55 -15.50
CA GLY A 424 -8.20 1.58 -16.54
C GLY A 424 -6.88 2.28 -16.76
N ASP A 425 -5.92 2.14 -15.83
CA ASP A 425 -4.55 2.63 -16.05
C ASP A 425 -3.76 1.67 -16.93
N ARG A 426 -2.90 2.22 -17.82
CA ARG A 426 -2.21 1.44 -18.84
C ARG A 426 -1.06 2.22 -19.46
N TYR A 427 -0.12 1.50 -20.06
CA TYR A 427 0.95 2.09 -20.87
C TYR A 427 0.44 2.67 -22.19
N ASP A 428 1.19 3.61 -22.76
CA ASP A 428 0.88 4.27 -24.04
C ASP A 428 0.64 3.29 -25.18
N GLU A 429 1.37 2.17 -25.21
CA GLU A 429 1.23 1.15 -26.27
C GLU A 429 -0.15 0.46 -26.27
N PHE A 430 -0.87 0.51 -25.15
CA PHE A 430 -2.22 -0.04 -25.01
C PHE A 430 -3.33 1.03 -25.07
N TYR A 431 -2.98 2.27 -25.39
CA TYR A 431 -3.93 3.38 -25.31
C TYR A 431 -5.12 3.22 -26.27
N GLU A 432 -4.89 2.64 -27.46
CA GLU A 432 -5.93 2.41 -28.48
C GLU A 432 -6.85 1.22 -28.16
N LEU A 433 -6.57 0.43 -27.12
CA LEU A 433 -7.39 -0.71 -26.77
C LEU A 433 -8.70 -0.28 -26.09
N ASP A 434 -9.81 -0.89 -26.52
CA ASP A 434 -11.08 -0.81 -25.81
C ASP A 434 -11.04 -1.73 -24.57
N LEU A 435 -10.70 -1.14 -23.41
CA LEU A 435 -10.54 -1.89 -22.17
C LEU A 435 -11.82 -2.58 -21.70
N THR A 436 -12.99 -2.16 -22.16
CA THR A 436 -14.26 -2.84 -21.83
C THR A 436 -14.32 -4.23 -22.46
N LYS A 437 -13.63 -4.43 -23.60
CA LYS A 437 -13.63 -5.67 -24.39
C LYS A 437 -12.28 -6.36 -24.46
N THR A 438 -11.23 -5.74 -23.95
CA THR A 438 -9.89 -6.33 -23.95
C THR A 438 -9.81 -7.47 -22.95
N VAL A 439 -9.52 -8.67 -23.42
CA VAL A 439 -9.21 -9.83 -22.58
C VAL A 439 -7.69 -9.90 -22.40
N ILE A 440 -7.24 -9.89 -21.16
CA ILE A 440 -5.81 -9.99 -20.84
C ILE A 440 -5.35 -11.41 -21.14
N PRO A 441 -4.34 -11.61 -22.01
CA PRO A 441 -3.81 -12.94 -22.28
C PRO A 441 -3.26 -13.59 -20.99
N ASP A 442 -3.50 -14.89 -20.87
CA ASP A 442 -2.97 -15.70 -19.77
C ASP A 442 -2.56 -17.06 -20.30
N MET A 443 -1.25 -17.25 -20.45
CA MET A 443 -0.69 -18.45 -21.09
C MET A 443 -1.06 -19.73 -20.34
N GLU A 444 -1.16 -19.64 -19.02
CA GLU A 444 -1.51 -20.76 -18.16
C GLU A 444 -2.99 -21.15 -18.32
N LEU A 445 -3.87 -20.14 -18.45
CA LEU A 445 -5.29 -20.42 -18.70
C LEU A 445 -5.52 -20.97 -20.12
N ASP A 446 -4.78 -20.44 -21.09
CA ASP A 446 -4.82 -20.92 -22.47
C ASP A 446 -4.34 -22.38 -22.56
N ALA A 447 -3.29 -22.74 -21.81
CA ALA A 447 -2.81 -24.13 -21.74
C ALA A 447 -3.85 -25.11 -21.18
N LEU A 448 -4.68 -24.70 -20.22
CA LEU A 448 -5.81 -25.52 -19.76
C LEU A 448 -6.82 -25.74 -20.89
N TYR A 449 -7.13 -24.69 -21.64
CA TYR A 449 -8.05 -24.79 -22.77
C TYR A 449 -7.50 -25.70 -23.89
N GLU A 450 -6.22 -25.59 -24.20
CA GLU A 450 -5.57 -26.44 -25.21
C GLU A 450 -5.53 -27.90 -24.80
N ALA A 451 -5.38 -28.20 -23.50
CA ALA A 451 -5.35 -29.56 -22.98
C ALA A 451 -6.73 -30.25 -23.03
N ASP A 452 -7.78 -29.56 -22.64
CA ASP A 452 -9.17 -30.04 -22.70
C ASP A 452 -10.14 -28.84 -22.74
N PRO A 453 -10.56 -28.39 -23.92
CA PRO A 453 -11.42 -27.21 -24.09
C PRO A 453 -12.73 -27.28 -23.30
N ALA A 454 -13.39 -28.44 -23.30
CA ALA A 454 -14.70 -28.59 -22.65
C ALA A 454 -14.58 -28.54 -21.13
N ARG A 455 -13.57 -29.19 -20.58
CA ARG A 455 -13.29 -29.20 -19.14
C ARG A 455 -12.81 -27.83 -18.66
N ALA A 456 -11.90 -27.19 -19.40
CA ALA A 456 -11.42 -25.84 -19.09
C ALA A 456 -12.56 -24.82 -19.09
N GLN A 457 -13.40 -24.79 -20.14
CA GLN A 457 -14.57 -23.89 -20.21
C GLN A 457 -15.49 -24.11 -19.00
N SER A 458 -15.79 -25.35 -18.65
CA SER A 458 -16.66 -25.66 -17.51
C SER A 458 -16.11 -25.11 -16.19
N LEU A 459 -14.80 -25.28 -15.95
CA LEU A 459 -14.14 -24.80 -14.72
C LEU A 459 -14.07 -23.27 -14.68
N ILE A 460 -13.67 -22.64 -15.78
CA ILE A 460 -13.56 -21.17 -15.91
C ILE A 460 -14.94 -20.53 -15.73
N ALA A 461 -15.94 -20.99 -16.47
CA ALA A 461 -17.30 -20.45 -16.39
C ALA A 461 -17.91 -20.63 -15.00
N GLY A 462 -17.75 -21.81 -14.41
CA GLY A 462 -18.25 -22.10 -13.07
C GLY A 462 -17.62 -21.19 -12.01
N ARG A 463 -16.29 -21.04 -12.04
CA ARG A 463 -15.57 -20.19 -11.08
C ARG A 463 -15.86 -18.71 -11.30
N TRP A 464 -15.94 -18.26 -12.56
CA TRP A 464 -16.36 -16.88 -12.86
C TRP A 464 -17.73 -16.58 -12.28
N ALA A 465 -18.72 -17.44 -12.56
CA ALA A 465 -20.09 -17.25 -12.05
C ALA A 465 -20.16 -17.20 -10.51
N GLU A 466 -19.34 -17.99 -9.80
CA GLU A 466 -19.21 -17.93 -8.35
C GLU A 466 -18.63 -16.60 -7.86
N LEU A 467 -17.52 -16.16 -8.46
CA LEU A 467 -16.86 -14.91 -8.09
C LEU A 467 -17.70 -13.67 -8.42
N ARG A 468 -18.51 -13.73 -9.49
CA ARG A 468 -19.50 -12.69 -9.86
C ARG A 468 -20.64 -12.54 -8.82
N GLN A 469 -20.88 -13.54 -8.00
CA GLN A 469 -21.87 -13.47 -6.91
C GLN A 469 -21.25 -12.99 -5.59
N THR A 470 -19.93 -12.88 -5.50
CA THR A 470 -19.24 -12.61 -4.24
C THR A 470 -18.26 -11.44 -4.34
N VAL A 471 -17.09 -11.66 -4.92
CA VAL A 471 -15.98 -10.69 -4.92
C VAL A 471 -15.97 -9.80 -6.17
N PHE A 472 -16.27 -10.35 -7.36
CA PHE A 472 -16.12 -9.63 -8.61
C PHE A 472 -17.39 -8.87 -9.02
N THR A 473 -17.79 -7.92 -8.18
CA THR A 473 -18.97 -7.07 -8.42
C THR A 473 -18.59 -5.60 -8.47
N VAL A 474 -19.39 -4.80 -9.18
CA VAL A 474 -19.22 -3.34 -9.21
C VAL A 474 -19.41 -2.75 -7.81
N GLU A 475 -20.40 -3.25 -7.08
CA GLU A 475 -20.74 -2.80 -5.73
C GLU A 475 -19.60 -3.04 -4.75
N ASN A 476 -18.93 -4.20 -4.83
CA ASN A 476 -17.76 -4.50 -4.01
C ASN A 476 -16.61 -3.56 -4.32
N MET A 477 -16.29 -3.37 -5.60
CA MET A 477 -15.24 -2.43 -6.01
C MET A 477 -15.58 -1.00 -5.58
N ALA A 478 -16.83 -0.58 -5.73
CA ALA A 478 -17.28 0.75 -5.30
C ALA A 478 -17.09 0.95 -3.78
N ALA A 479 -17.42 -0.06 -2.98
CA ALA A 479 -17.23 0.01 -1.53
C ALA A 479 -15.75 0.13 -1.15
N ILE A 480 -14.88 -0.66 -1.78
CA ILE A 480 -13.43 -0.65 -1.52
C ILE A 480 -12.80 0.69 -1.97
N LEU A 481 -13.16 1.17 -3.16
CA LEU A 481 -12.69 2.47 -3.68
C LEU A 481 -13.15 3.62 -2.79
N GLN A 482 -14.42 3.59 -2.34
CA GLN A 482 -14.97 4.62 -1.46
C GLN A 482 -14.25 4.63 -0.11
N GLU A 483 -13.94 3.46 0.47
CA GLU A 483 -13.17 3.35 1.70
C GLU A 483 -11.78 3.98 1.53
N ALA A 484 -11.06 3.61 0.47
CA ALA A 484 -9.72 4.12 0.19
C ALA A 484 -9.71 5.64 -0.06
N THR A 485 -10.63 6.15 -0.89
CA THR A 485 -10.73 7.59 -1.18
C THR A 485 -11.18 8.39 0.03
N ASN A 486 -12.15 7.90 0.81
CA ASN A 486 -12.57 8.54 2.05
C ASN A 486 -11.42 8.65 3.06
N ALA A 487 -10.59 7.61 3.20
CA ALA A 487 -9.43 7.65 4.09
C ALA A 487 -8.45 8.76 3.68
N LEU A 488 -8.22 8.94 2.39
CA LEU A 488 -7.32 9.97 1.86
C LEU A 488 -7.90 11.40 1.95
N GLU A 489 -9.20 11.55 1.64
CA GLU A 489 -9.85 12.86 1.58
C GLU A 489 -10.22 13.40 2.97
N SER A 490 -10.82 12.57 3.83
CA SER A 490 -11.27 12.99 5.17
C SER A 490 -10.10 13.42 6.07
N THR A 491 -8.91 12.85 5.85
CA THR A 491 -7.69 13.17 6.59
C THR A 491 -6.90 14.34 5.99
N GLY A 492 -7.32 14.86 4.83
CA GLY A 492 -6.59 15.89 4.08
C GLY A 492 -5.27 15.39 3.45
N ALA A 493 -4.96 14.10 3.57
CA ALA A 493 -3.71 13.52 3.08
C ALA A 493 -3.59 13.62 1.57
N MET A 494 -4.69 13.38 0.82
CA MET A 494 -4.72 13.54 -0.63
C MET A 494 -4.35 14.96 -1.05
N ARG A 495 -4.94 15.96 -0.39
CA ARG A 495 -4.68 17.37 -0.66
C ARG A 495 -3.21 17.74 -0.45
N ARG A 496 -2.61 17.28 0.66
CA ARG A 496 -1.19 17.53 0.96
C ARG A 496 -0.27 16.83 -0.04
N ASP A 497 -0.58 15.58 -0.39
CA ASP A 497 0.18 14.83 -1.40
C ASP A 497 0.13 15.50 -2.77
N PHE A 498 -1.05 15.94 -3.21
CA PHE A 498 -1.20 16.67 -4.48
C PHE A 498 -0.55 18.05 -4.47
N ALA A 499 -0.54 18.75 -3.36
CA ALA A 499 0.18 20.02 -3.25
C ALA A 499 1.68 19.85 -3.52
N LEU A 500 2.23 18.71 -3.11
CA LEU A 500 3.64 18.38 -3.29
C LEU A 500 3.92 17.76 -4.67
N TRP A 501 3.13 16.78 -5.10
CA TRP A 501 3.43 15.92 -6.25
C TRP A 501 2.47 16.09 -7.45
N GLY A 502 1.37 16.79 -7.30
CA GLY A 502 0.32 16.86 -8.33
C GLY A 502 0.73 17.52 -9.66
N LYS A 503 1.87 18.20 -9.70
CA LYS A 503 2.43 18.81 -10.92
C LYS A 503 3.64 18.04 -11.46
N ASP A 504 4.00 16.95 -10.81
CA ASP A 504 5.19 16.19 -11.17
C ASP A 504 4.86 15.22 -12.30
N ALA A 505 5.52 15.40 -13.43
CA ALA A 505 5.50 14.42 -14.50
C ALA A 505 6.40 13.25 -14.08
N THR A 506 5.80 12.24 -13.50
CA THR A 506 6.48 11.06 -12.93
C THR A 506 7.35 10.33 -13.96
N TYR A 507 6.94 10.37 -15.23
CA TYR A 507 7.70 9.84 -16.37
C TYR A 507 7.85 10.96 -17.42
N PRO A 508 8.95 11.71 -17.41
CA PRO A 508 9.13 12.83 -18.35
C PRO A 508 9.08 12.43 -19.83
N ASN A 509 9.24 11.15 -20.14
CA ASN A 509 9.20 10.58 -21.49
C ASN A 509 7.90 9.82 -21.81
N ALA A 510 6.96 9.76 -20.89
CA ALA A 510 5.66 9.09 -21.08
C ALA A 510 4.52 10.07 -20.75
N PRO A 511 4.23 11.03 -21.65
CA PRO A 511 3.34 12.16 -21.37
C PRO A 511 1.85 11.81 -21.29
N HIS A 512 1.44 10.54 -21.42
CA HIS A 512 0.06 10.19 -21.72
C HIS A 512 -0.54 9.06 -20.85
N PHE A 513 -0.12 8.92 -19.58
CA PHE A 513 -0.86 8.05 -18.67
C PHE A 513 -2.23 8.64 -18.41
N ARG A 514 -3.25 7.99 -18.99
CA ARG A 514 -4.63 8.34 -18.71
C ARG A 514 -5.08 7.62 -17.45
N THR A 515 -5.13 8.35 -16.35
CA THR A 515 -5.65 7.86 -15.10
C THR A 515 -7.13 8.18 -15.02
N LEU A 516 -7.97 7.16 -14.86
CA LEU A 516 -9.41 7.34 -14.69
C LEU A 516 -9.73 7.80 -13.28
N GLU A 517 -10.69 8.70 -13.15
CA GLU A 517 -11.29 9.02 -11.87
C GLU A 517 -12.12 7.82 -11.34
N VAL A 518 -12.49 7.86 -10.05
CA VAL A 518 -13.23 6.76 -9.41
C VAL A 518 -14.50 6.39 -10.15
N ASN A 519 -15.30 7.38 -10.58
CA ASN A 519 -16.54 7.13 -11.31
C ASN A 519 -16.28 6.50 -12.68
N GLU A 520 -15.29 7.00 -13.43
CA GLU A 520 -14.90 6.41 -14.72
C GLU A 520 -14.37 4.99 -14.54
N THR A 521 -13.68 4.70 -13.43
CA THR A 521 -13.25 3.34 -13.10
C THR A 521 -14.43 2.39 -12.91
N LEU A 522 -15.48 2.83 -12.21
CA LEU A 522 -16.67 2.02 -11.99
C LEU A 522 -17.49 1.83 -13.27
N GLU A 523 -17.64 2.87 -14.08
CA GLU A 523 -18.29 2.78 -15.41
C GLU A 523 -17.54 1.81 -16.33
N LEU A 524 -16.21 1.92 -16.39
CA LEU A 524 -15.36 0.97 -17.12
C LEU A 524 -15.58 -0.46 -16.63
N LEU A 525 -15.60 -0.66 -15.31
CA LEU A 525 -15.77 -1.99 -14.71
C LEU A 525 -17.15 -2.57 -15.02
N GLU A 526 -18.22 -1.78 -14.96
CA GLU A 526 -19.58 -2.22 -15.30
C GLU A 526 -19.67 -2.73 -16.73
N ASP A 527 -19.20 -1.92 -17.70
CA ASP A 527 -19.19 -2.29 -19.12
C ASP A 527 -18.30 -3.52 -19.37
N ARG A 528 -17.14 -3.57 -18.72
CA ARG A 528 -16.20 -4.69 -18.82
C ARG A 528 -16.80 -5.99 -18.29
N LEU A 529 -17.45 -5.95 -17.13
CA LEU A 529 -18.08 -7.13 -16.55
C LEU A 529 -19.22 -7.67 -17.41
N ALA A 530 -20.02 -6.79 -18.03
CA ALA A 530 -21.06 -7.21 -18.97
C ALA A 530 -20.47 -7.98 -20.17
N TYR A 531 -19.33 -7.55 -20.71
CA TYR A 531 -18.61 -8.25 -21.76
C TYR A 531 -17.99 -9.56 -21.26
N LEU A 532 -17.30 -9.52 -20.12
CA LEU A 532 -16.60 -10.70 -19.56
C LEU A 532 -17.57 -11.80 -19.11
N ASP A 533 -18.79 -11.48 -18.69
CA ASP A 533 -19.81 -12.48 -18.32
C ASP A 533 -20.13 -13.39 -19.50
N GLU A 534 -20.28 -12.85 -20.72
CA GLU A 534 -20.48 -13.64 -21.94
C GLU A 534 -19.20 -14.38 -22.38
N TYR A 535 -18.05 -13.68 -22.29
CA TYR A 535 -16.77 -14.23 -22.71
C TYR A 535 -16.33 -15.41 -21.85
N MET A 536 -16.39 -15.29 -20.52
CA MET A 536 -15.96 -16.34 -19.60
C MET A 536 -16.91 -17.55 -19.60
N ALA A 537 -18.19 -17.36 -19.91
CA ALA A 537 -19.13 -18.47 -20.12
C ALA A 537 -18.77 -19.33 -21.35
N ASN A 538 -18.06 -18.75 -22.33
CA ASN A 538 -17.68 -19.39 -23.59
C ASN A 538 -16.17 -19.23 -23.86
N TYR A 539 -15.34 -19.28 -22.82
CA TYR A 539 -13.94 -18.97 -22.91
C TYR A 539 -13.23 -19.65 -24.07
N THR A 540 -12.50 -18.87 -24.83
CA THR A 540 -11.48 -19.30 -25.79
C THR A 540 -10.24 -18.45 -25.63
N PRO A 541 -9.02 -18.95 -25.92
CA PRO A 541 -7.82 -18.12 -25.88
C PRO A 541 -8.00 -16.83 -26.68
N PRO A 542 -7.65 -15.65 -26.12
CA PRO A 542 -7.80 -14.37 -26.80
C PRO A 542 -6.77 -14.20 -27.93
N ASP A 543 -7.09 -13.31 -28.88
CA ASP A 543 -6.09 -12.83 -29.84
C ASP A 543 -4.99 -12.05 -29.09
N ARG A 544 -3.75 -12.51 -29.19
CA ARG A 544 -2.57 -11.96 -28.53
C ARG A 544 -1.87 -10.87 -29.36
N SER A 545 -2.33 -10.60 -30.58
CA SER A 545 -1.64 -9.71 -31.52
C SER A 545 -1.48 -8.26 -31.02
N ALA A 546 -2.40 -7.81 -30.17
CA ALA A 546 -2.32 -6.50 -29.52
C ALA A 546 -1.23 -6.43 -28.40
N PHE A 547 -0.78 -7.58 -27.93
CA PHE A 547 0.23 -7.72 -26.88
C PHE A 547 1.55 -8.19 -27.50
N ASN A 548 2.25 -7.28 -28.19
CA ASN A 548 3.48 -7.54 -28.98
C ASN A 548 4.65 -8.21 -28.22
N VAL A 549 4.46 -8.60 -26.99
CA VAL A 549 5.46 -9.13 -26.05
C VAL A 549 5.28 -10.62 -25.75
N LEU A 550 4.25 -11.26 -26.29
CA LEU A 550 4.06 -12.70 -26.15
C LEU A 550 4.72 -13.47 -27.30
N PRO A 551 5.26 -14.67 -27.05
CA PRO A 551 5.74 -15.53 -28.13
C PRO A 551 4.57 -15.80 -29.10
N GLN A 552 4.82 -15.60 -30.39
CA GLN A 552 3.88 -15.92 -31.45
C GLN A 552 3.79 -17.42 -31.65
#